data_800795439319cd8c77cf63fa29c6c2f4
#
_entry.id   800795439319cd8c77cf63fa29c6c2f4
#
_cell.length_a   1.000
_cell.length_b   1.000
_cell.length_c   1.000
_cell.angle_alpha   90.00
_cell.angle_beta   90.00
_cell.angle_gamma   90.00
#
_symmetry.space_group_name_H-M   'P 1'
#
loop_
_entity.id
_entity.type
_entity.pdbx_description
1 polymer ?
#
loop_
_entity_poly.entity_id
_entity_poly.type
_entity_poly.pdbx_seq_one_letter_code
_entity_poly.pdbx_strand_id
1 'polypeptide(L)'
;MGTSYEDVLNTAGLKGGVTLGKVVAGGAMMGPAVRDLSYPTTKTTSGLIMLSEAAAQPPQVNPCIRCGRCVEYCPMGLEPVEVNQAYAARDVQELGKLHVDYCFNCGSCTFVCPAKRPCTQMMGLAKAFYLGEIKKGGNK
;
A
#
# COMPACT_ATOMS: atom_id res chain seq x y z
N MET A 1 23.49 -9.72 -3.59
CA MET A 1 22.47 -9.80 -2.55
C MET A 1 23.14 -9.57 -1.19
N GLY A 2 22.45 -8.97 -0.23
CA GLY A 2 23.02 -8.65 1.08
C GLY A 2 23.65 -7.24 1.20
N THR A 3 23.81 -6.50 0.10
CA THR A 3 24.22 -5.09 0.15
C THR A 3 23.13 -4.26 0.80
N SER A 4 23.46 -3.35 1.71
CA SER A 4 22.47 -2.49 2.35
C SER A 4 21.84 -1.53 1.35
N TYR A 5 20.60 -1.08 1.63
CA TYR A 5 19.98 -0.05 0.82
C TYR A 5 20.78 1.24 0.84
N GLU A 6 21.42 1.56 1.95
CA GLU A 6 22.28 2.73 2.09
C GLU A 6 23.46 2.69 1.12
N ASP A 7 24.16 1.56 1.02
CA ASP A 7 25.29 1.40 0.09
C ASP A 7 24.85 1.53 -1.37
N VAL A 8 23.69 0.95 -1.70
CA VAL A 8 23.10 1.06 -3.06
C VAL A 8 22.77 2.51 -3.38
N LEU A 9 22.17 3.25 -2.46
CA LEU A 9 21.83 4.65 -2.65
C LEU A 9 23.07 5.54 -2.75
N ASN A 10 24.09 5.30 -1.93
CA ASN A 10 25.35 6.01 -1.96
C ASN A 10 26.10 5.79 -3.30
N THR A 11 26.05 4.57 -3.83
CA THR A 11 26.65 4.23 -5.12
C THR A 11 25.90 4.89 -6.29
N ALA A 12 24.56 4.92 -6.22
CA ALA A 12 23.73 5.55 -7.25
C ALA A 12 23.87 7.08 -7.25
N GLY A 13 24.12 7.65 -6.09
CA GLY A 13 24.18 9.10 -5.88
C GLY A 13 22.84 9.79 -5.92
N LEU A 14 22.72 10.89 -5.20
CA LEU A 14 21.58 11.81 -5.30
C LEU A 14 21.93 12.96 -6.25
N LYS A 15 20.97 13.46 -7.00
CA LYS A 15 21.14 14.71 -7.74
C LYS A 15 21.50 15.83 -6.76
N GLY A 16 22.51 16.62 -7.08
CA GLY A 16 22.97 17.71 -6.22
C GLY A 16 21.80 18.64 -5.82
N GLY A 17 21.77 19.01 -4.55
CA GLY A 17 20.74 19.91 -4.00
C GLY A 17 19.38 19.28 -3.68
N VAL A 18 19.23 17.95 -3.80
CA VAL A 18 18.00 17.24 -3.45
C VAL A 18 18.13 16.59 -2.07
N THR A 19 17.24 16.97 -1.15
CA THR A 19 17.10 16.30 0.15
C THR A 19 16.24 15.06 0.00
N LEU A 20 16.74 13.91 0.46
CA LEU A 20 16.00 12.65 0.46
C LEU A 20 14.88 12.67 1.50
N GLY A 21 13.64 12.50 1.06
CA GLY A 21 12.48 12.47 1.94
C GLY A 21 11.97 11.06 2.23
N LYS A 22 12.04 10.15 1.24
CA LYS A 22 11.53 8.77 1.39
C LYS A 22 12.19 7.84 0.38
N VAL A 23 12.43 6.60 0.81
CA VAL A 23 12.83 5.50 -0.07
C VAL A 23 11.71 4.48 -0.12
N VAL A 24 11.40 3.99 -1.31
CA VAL A 24 10.42 2.93 -1.56
C VAL A 24 11.15 1.74 -2.17
N ALA A 25 11.01 0.56 -1.58
CA ALA A 25 11.57 -0.67 -2.13
C ALA A 25 10.55 -1.35 -3.05
N GLY A 26 10.87 -1.46 -4.33
CA GLY A 26 9.98 -2.01 -5.37
C GLY A 26 9.33 -0.94 -6.23
N GLY A 27 8.13 -1.20 -6.72
CA GLY A 27 7.38 -0.30 -7.61
C GLY A 27 6.74 0.87 -6.88
N ALA A 28 6.50 1.98 -7.59
CA ALA A 28 5.95 3.21 -7.03
C ALA A 28 4.55 3.05 -6.41
N MET A 29 3.75 2.09 -6.90
CA MET A 29 2.37 1.87 -6.42
C MET A 29 2.28 0.79 -5.33
N MET A 30 3.13 -0.23 -5.37
CA MET A 30 3.05 -1.41 -4.51
C MET A 30 4.21 -1.52 -3.50
N GLY A 31 5.30 -0.81 -3.75
CA GLY A 31 6.49 -0.90 -2.91
C GLY A 31 6.26 -0.33 -1.50
N PRO A 32 6.73 -1.03 -0.45
CA PRO A 32 6.71 -0.48 0.89
C PRO A 32 7.73 0.65 1.05
N ALA A 33 7.39 1.65 1.87
CA ALA A 33 8.35 2.66 2.29
C ALA A 33 9.40 2.00 3.22
N VAL A 34 10.66 2.26 2.93
CA VAL A 34 11.79 1.77 3.72
C VAL A 34 11.96 2.66 4.94
N ARG A 35 11.93 2.07 6.12
CA ARG A 35 12.11 2.77 7.38
C ARG A 35 13.58 2.85 7.79
N ASP A 36 14.32 1.79 7.50
CA ASP A 36 15.72 1.64 7.88
C ASP A 36 16.55 1.24 6.66
N LEU A 37 17.52 2.06 6.29
CA LEU A 37 18.36 1.86 5.10
C LEU A 37 19.44 0.79 5.33
N SER A 38 19.63 0.32 6.55
CA SER A 38 20.56 -0.78 6.86
C SER A 38 20.05 -2.14 6.35
N TYR A 39 18.76 -2.25 6.00
CA TYR A 39 18.22 -3.50 5.47
C TYR A 39 18.91 -3.95 4.18
N PRO A 40 19.21 -5.24 4.07
CA PRO A 40 19.89 -5.80 2.92
C PRO A 40 18.97 -5.94 1.72
N THR A 41 19.52 -5.82 0.52
CA THR A 41 18.85 -6.18 -0.72
C THR A 41 18.59 -7.70 -0.76
N THR A 42 17.39 -8.09 -1.15
CA THR A 42 16.94 -9.50 -1.26
C THR A 42 16.62 -9.85 -2.70
N LYS A 43 16.26 -11.13 -2.95
CA LYS A 43 15.80 -11.59 -4.28
C LYS A 43 14.56 -10.86 -4.78
N THR A 44 13.73 -10.37 -3.87
CA THR A 44 12.47 -9.67 -4.18
C THR A 44 12.64 -8.17 -4.35
N THR A 45 13.84 -7.62 -4.06
CA THR A 45 14.14 -6.20 -4.26
C THR A 45 14.31 -5.92 -5.74
N SER A 46 13.26 -5.45 -6.40
CA SER A 46 13.24 -5.14 -7.84
C SER A 46 13.80 -3.76 -8.17
N GLY A 47 13.86 -2.87 -7.18
CA GLY A 47 14.38 -1.51 -7.33
C GLY A 47 14.21 -0.68 -6.09
N LEU A 48 14.86 0.48 -6.06
CA LEU A 48 14.71 1.50 -5.02
C LEU A 48 14.30 2.82 -5.67
N ILE A 49 13.23 3.42 -5.19
CA ILE A 49 12.75 4.72 -5.64
C ILE A 49 13.04 5.75 -4.55
N MET A 50 13.84 6.75 -4.90
CA MET A 50 14.15 7.87 -4.02
C MET A 50 13.19 9.02 -4.31
N LEU A 51 12.48 9.46 -3.31
CA LEU A 51 11.60 10.62 -3.38
C LEU A 51 12.25 11.78 -2.64
N SER A 52 12.23 12.97 -3.26
CA SER A 52 12.62 14.19 -2.57
C SER A 52 11.67 14.48 -1.40
N GLU A 53 12.09 15.30 -0.45
CA GLU A 53 11.26 15.70 0.69
C GLU A 53 9.91 16.26 0.24
N ALA A 54 9.89 17.11 -0.77
CA ALA A 54 8.66 17.67 -1.34
C ALA A 54 7.73 16.59 -1.95
N ALA A 55 8.30 15.59 -2.65
CA ALA A 55 7.56 14.50 -3.27
C ALA A 55 7.12 13.42 -2.25
N ALA A 56 7.76 13.37 -1.09
CA ALA A 56 7.48 12.42 -0.03
C ALA A 56 6.30 12.83 0.87
N GLN A 57 5.85 14.10 0.78
CA GLN A 57 4.75 14.61 1.58
C GLN A 57 3.44 13.89 1.23
N PRO A 58 2.72 13.36 2.23
CA PRO A 58 1.42 12.75 1.98
C PRO A 58 0.43 13.83 1.52
N PRO A 59 -0.40 13.53 0.49
CA PRO A 59 -1.43 14.48 0.08
C PRO A 59 -2.49 14.63 1.16
N GLN A 60 -3.16 15.80 1.18
CA GLN A 60 -4.31 16.01 2.05
C GLN A 60 -5.44 15.04 1.68
N VAL A 61 -5.89 14.27 2.67
CA VAL A 61 -7.00 13.32 2.51
C VAL A 61 -8.32 14.04 2.69
N ASN A 62 -9.24 13.86 1.75
CA ASN A 62 -10.58 14.44 1.79
C ASN A 62 -11.64 13.35 2.02
N PRO A 63 -12.86 13.71 2.46
CA PRO A 63 -13.99 12.79 2.54
C PRO A 63 -14.28 12.09 1.22
N CYS A 64 -14.77 10.86 1.29
CA CYS A 64 -15.15 10.09 0.10
C CYS A 64 -16.37 10.72 -0.57
N ILE A 65 -16.26 11.04 -1.86
CA ILE A 65 -17.37 11.59 -2.67
C ILE A 65 -18.16 10.50 -3.40
N ARG A 66 -17.90 9.22 -3.13
CA ARG A 66 -18.58 8.05 -3.72
C ARG A 66 -18.60 8.05 -5.26
N CYS A 67 -17.53 8.49 -5.92
CA CYS A 67 -17.45 8.60 -7.38
C CYS A 67 -17.30 7.26 -8.12
N GLY A 68 -17.11 6.13 -7.45
CA GLY A 68 -17.01 4.81 -8.05
C GLY A 68 -15.67 4.45 -8.71
N ARG A 69 -14.75 5.40 -8.93
CA ARG A 69 -13.49 5.14 -9.65
C ARG A 69 -12.66 4.00 -9.07
N CYS A 70 -12.62 3.85 -7.74
CA CYS A 70 -11.86 2.77 -7.11
C CYS A 70 -12.44 1.38 -7.42
N VAL A 71 -13.74 1.27 -7.71
CA VAL A 71 -14.39 0.04 -8.17
C VAL A 71 -14.10 -0.19 -9.64
N GLU A 72 -14.30 0.83 -10.47
CA GLU A 72 -14.09 0.77 -11.92
C GLU A 72 -12.66 0.34 -12.29
N TYR A 73 -11.67 0.88 -11.59
CA TYR A 73 -10.24 0.57 -11.85
C TYR A 73 -9.70 -0.60 -11.01
N CYS A 74 -10.56 -1.32 -10.30
CA CYS A 74 -10.13 -2.51 -9.56
C CYS A 74 -9.98 -3.70 -10.50
N PRO A 75 -8.76 -4.25 -10.72
CA PRO A 75 -8.57 -5.38 -11.62
C PRO A 75 -9.23 -6.68 -11.13
N MET A 76 -9.61 -6.72 -9.85
CA MET A 76 -10.31 -7.87 -9.23
C MET A 76 -11.82 -7.62 -9.07
N GLY A 77 -12.35 -6.49 -9.55
CA GLY A 77 -13.77 -6.15 -9.40
C GLY A 77 -14.23 -5.93 -7.97
N LEU A 78 -13.33 -5.62 -7.04
CA LEU A 78 -13.67 -5.40 -5.65
C LEU A 78 -14.27 -4.00 -5.41
N GLU A 79 -14.96 -3.86 -4.29
CA GLU A 79 -15.59 -2.62 -3.84
C GLU A 79 -14.82 -1.98 -2.67
N PRO A 80 -13.72 -1.23 -2.91
CA PRO A 80 -12.86 -0.72 -1.85
C PRO A 80 -13.57 0.16 -0.82
N VAL A 81 -14.63 0.86 -1.19
CA VAL A 81 -15.39 1.71 -0.26
C VAL A 81 -16.15 0.85 0.73
N GLU A 82 -16.87 -0.15 0.25
CA GLU A 82 -17.68 -1.05 1.09
C GLU A 82 -16.77 -1.93 1.97
N VAL A 83 -15.68 -2.46 1.43
CA VAL A 83 -14.66 -3.17 2.22
C VAL A 83 -14.12 -2.29 3.36
N ASN A 84 -13.86 -1.00 3.09
CA ASN A 84 -13.37 -0.09 4.13
C ASN A 84 -14.42 0.17 5.22
N GLN A 85 -15.72 0.23 4.85
CA GLN A 85 -16.82 0.37 5.81
C GLN A 85 -16.98 -0.89 6.66
N ALA A 86 -17.00 -2.07 6.04
CA ALA A 86 -17.05 -3.35 6.73
C ALA A 86 -15.86 -3.55 7.69
N TYR A 87 -14.66 -3.14 7.25
CA TYR A 87 -13.48 -3.17 8.11
C TYR A 87 -13.59 -2.21 9.30
N ALA A 88 -14.11 -1.01 9.10
CA ALA A 88 -14.33 -0.06 10.19
C ALA A 88 -15.35 -0.58 11.21
N ALA A 89 -16.40 -1.29 10.74
CA ALA A 89 -17.37 -1.97 11.57
C ALA A 89 -16.88 -3.30 12.18
N ARG A 90 -15.67 -3.77 11.79
CA ARG A 90 -15.13 -5.09 12.18
C ARG A 90 -16.03 -6.27 11.79
N ASP A 91 -16.78 -6.12 10.72
CA ASP A 91 -17.69 -7.14 10.22
C ASP A 91 -16.94 -8.15 9.34
N VAL A 92 -16.55 -9.28 9.96
CA VAL A 92 -15.80 -10.36 9.29
C VAL A 92 -16.67 -11.05 8.22
N GLN A 93 -17.98 -11.18 8.46
CA GLN A 93 -18.88 -11.85 7.52
C GLN A 93 -19.06 -11.02 6.27
N GLU A 94 -19.24 -9.71 6.41
CA GLU A 94 -19.37 -8.80 5.29
C GLU A 94 -18.07 -8.69 4.49
N LEU A 95 -16.90 -8.66 5.16
CA LEU A 95 -15.60 -8.73 4.49
C LEU A 95 -15.44 -9.99 3.64
N GLY A 96 -15.97 -11.12 4.11
CA GLY A 96 -15.99 -12.37 3.35
C GLY A 96 -16.88 -12.30 2.09
N LYS A 97 -18.09 -11.74 2.21
CA LYS A 97 -18.99 -11.55 1.06
C LYS A 97 -18.41 -10.60 0.02
N LEU A 98 -17.67 -9.58 0.47
CA LEU A 98 -16.98 -8.62 -0.39
C LEU A 98 -15.65 -9.17 -0.96
N HIS A 99 -15.31 -10.42 -0.70
CA HIS A 99 -14.14 -11.12 -1.22
C HIS A 99 -12.83 -10.34 -1.02
N VAL A 100 -12.64 -9.76 0.17
CA VAL A 100 -11.45 -8.94 0.49
C VAL A 100 -10.14 -9.71 0.35
N ASP A 101 -10.17 -11.02 0.48
CA ASP A 101 -9.04 -11.94 0.30
C ASP A 101 -8.48 -11.95 -1.12
N TYR A 102 -9.24 -11.58 -2.13
CA TYR A 102 -8.78 -11.48 -3.52
C TYR A 102 -7.95 -10.21 -3.78
N CYS A 103 -7.94 -9.26 -2.86
CA CYS A 103 -7.11 -8.06 -3.01
C CYS A 103 -5.62 -8.41 -3.00
N PHE A 104 -4.87 -8.01 -4.03
CA PHE A 104 -3.41 -8.15 -4.08
C PHE A 104 -2.65 -6.83 -3.93
N ASN A 105 -3.33 -5.80 -3.40
CA ASN A 105 -2.74 -4.49 -3.06
C ASN A 105 -2.04 -3.78 -4.23
N CYS A 106 -2.61 -3.84 -5.44
CA CYS A 106 -2.02 -3.26 -6.66
C CYS A 106 -1.84 -1.73 -6.63
N GLY A 107 -2.51 -1.02 -5.74
CA GLY A 107 -2.41 0.43 -5.62
C GLY A 107 -3.42 1.24 -6.47
N SER A 108 -4.09 0.63 -7.46
CA SER A 108 -4.96 1.33 -8.41
C SER A 108 -6.05 2.16 -7.72
N CYS A 109 -6.73 1.62 -6.71
CA CYS A 109 -7.80 2.31 -6.00
C CYS A 109 -7.33 3.58 -5.26
N THR A 110 -6.09 3.61 -4.76
CA THR A 110 -5.49 4.82 -4.18
C THR A 110 -5.10 5.81 -5.27
N PHE A 111 -4.50 5.32 -6.35
CA PHE A 111 -4.00 6.15 -7.44
C PHE A 111 -5.12 6.95 -8.11
N VAL A 112 -6.25 6.31 -8.43
CA VAL A 112 -7.39 6.94 -9.11
C VAL A 112 -8.28 7.78 -8.20
N CYS A 113 -8.06 7.75 -6.88
CA CYS A 113 -8.92 8.41 -5.91
C CYS A 113 -8.76 9.94 -5.96
N PRO A 114 -9.79 10.72 -6.36
CA PRO A 114 -9.71 12.17 -6.38
C PRO A 114 -9.64 12.77 -4.98
N ALA A 115 -10.19 12.08 -3.97
CA ALA A 115 -10.14 12.48 -2.58
C ALA A 115 -8.82 12.07 -1.87
N LYS A 116 -7.85 11.51 -2.61
CA LYS A 116 -6.52 11.11 -2.11
C LYS A 116 -6.57 10.16 -0.89
N ARG A 117 -7.59 9.31 -0.83
CA ARG A 117 -7.76 8.36 0.27
C ARG A 117 -6.75 7.21 0.16
N PRO A 118 -6.20 6.71 1.28
CA PRO A 118 -5.26 5.59 1.30
C PRO A 118 -5.99 4.24 1.14
N CYS A 119 -6.77 4.09 0.05
CA CYS A 119 -7.63 2.92 -0.16
C CYS A 119 -6.84 1.61 -0.12
N THR A 120 -5.67 1.55 -0.75
CA THR A 120 -4.85 0.33 -0.81
C THR A 120 -4.40 -0.12 0.58
N GLN A 121 -3.97 0.82 1.44
CA GLN A 121 -3.58 0.51 2.81
C GLN A 121 -4.77 -0.03 3.60
N MET A 122 -5.94 0.58 3.46
CA MET A 122 -7.16 0.12 4.11
C MET A 122 -7.58 -1.27 3.62
N MET A 123 -7.49 -1.54 2.31
CA MET A 123 -7.74 -2.87 1.74
C MET A 123 -6.76 -3.92 2.32
N GLY A 124 -5.48 -3.57 2.43
CA GLY A 124 -4.46 -4.46 3.02
C GLY A 124 -4.74 -4.78 4.49
N LEU A 125 -5.13 -3.78 5.28
CA LEU A 125 -5.51 -3.95 6.69
C LEU A 125 -6.79 -4.79 6.83
N ALA A 126 -7.81 -4.53 5.99
CA ALA A 126 -9.05 -5.30 5.97
C ALA A 126 -8.79 -6.78 5.65
N LYS A 127 -7.97 -7.05 4.63
CA LYS A 127 -7.57 -8.43 4.27
C LYS A 127 -6.80 -9.12 5.39
N ALA A 128 -5.82 -8.45 5.99
CA ALA A 128 -5.04 -9.01 7.10
C ALA A 128 -5.93 -9.33 8.31
N PHE A 129 -6.85 -8.44 8.64
CA PHE A 129 -7.84 -8.65 9.70
C PHE A 129 -8.74 -9.85 9.39
N TYR A 130 -9.34 -9.91 8.22
CA TYR A 130 -10.21 -11.00 7.78
C TYR A 130 -9.51 -12.37 7.86
N LEU A 131 -8.31 -12.48 7.27
CA LEU A 131 -7.54 -13.71 7.30
C LEU A 131 -7.10 -14.11 8.73
N GLY A 132 -6.84 -13.13 9.59
CA GLY A 132 -6.53 -13.38 11.00
C GLY A 132 -7.72 -13.98 11.77
N GLU A 133 -8.93 -13.48 11.55
CA GLU A 133 -10.13 -13.96 12.22
C GLU A 133 -10.55 -15.36 11.74
N ILE A 134 -10.44 -15.65 10.43
CA ILE A 134 -10.70 -17.00 9.89
C ILE A 134 -9.76 -18.03 10.51
N LYS A 135 -8.46 -17.70 10.62
CA LYS A 135 -7.49 -18.63 11.22
C LYS A 135 -7.80 -18.93 12.70
N LYS A 136 -8.30 -17.95 13.45
CA LYS A 136 -8.73 -18.15 14.83
C LYS A 136 -9.99 -19.02 14.93
N GLY A 137 -10.94 -18.85 14.01
CA GLY A 137 -12.17 -19.64 13.95
C GLY A 137 -11.97 -21.09 13.50
N GLY A 138 -10.96 -21.37 12.66
CA GLY A 138 -10.64 -22.70 12.17
C GLY A 138 -9.86 -23.60 13.15
N ASN A 139 -9.44 -23.06 14.29
CA ASN A 139 -8.73 -23.80 15.35
C ASN A 139 -9.61 -24.20 16.54
N LYS A 140 -10.95 -24.27 16.36
CA LYS A 140 -11.88 -24.78 17.36
C LYS A 140 -12.45 -26.13 16.95
#